data_7e4206a80a6d81ed2d114ce2c26283d9
#
_entry.id   7e4206a80a6d81ed2d114ce2c26283d9
#
_cell.length_a   1.000
_cell.length_b   1.000
_cell.length_c   1.000
_cell.angle_alpha   90.00
_cell.angle_beta   90.00
_cell.angle_gamma   90.00
#
_symmetry.space_group_name_H-M   'P 1'
#
loop_
_entity.id
_entity.type
_entity.pdbx_description
1 polymer ?
#
loop_
_entity_poly.entity_id
_entity_poly.type
_entity_poly.pdbx_seq_one_letter_code
_entity_poly.pdbx_strand_id
1 'polypeptide(L)'
;MGSWQPGLVVRTGIAILSRFRSRIIEGGSVNGREREAAAVAILRECRQVLTARGSTILREVTEGADDIAAWQRYPAGEVYDPANHAQYFYHCHAAPAGSAPGAEHGHFHLFLRAEGIPAGITPLVLPELAVANAPVPPQSAPLKRGERDEVVHLVALALDQRGEPVRLFTTNRWVTGETWYCADDVIRMLDRFQVSGDMPSAVLNGWVGAMVQLFQPEIAVLLRNRDKAVTEWRWRRRNNVFEDPRLEITSSFAIDLDARLAMAEASAAEPAFRTAPPSRRPLPRMAEGWGV
;
A
#
# COMPACT_ATOMS: atom_id res chain seq x y z
N MET A 1 -1.17 -16.13 37.21
CA MET A 1 -0.37 -15.20 36.35
C MET A 1 -0.30 -15.85 34.98
N GLY A 2 -1.20 -15.48 34.07
CA GLY A 2 -1.21 -15.98 32.69
C GLY A 2 -0.03 -15.37 31.93
N SER A 3 0.82 -16.20 31.35
CA SER A 3 1.93 -15.75 30.51
C SER A 3 1.34 -15.06 29.26
N TRP A 4 1.49 -13.75 29.18
CA TRP A 4 1.14 -12.99 28.00
C TRP A 4 2.04 -13.41 26.83
N GLN A 5 1.46 -13.92 25.74
CA GLN A 5 2.20 -14.36 24.55
C GLN A 5 1.98 -13.37 23.40
N PRO A 6 2.85 -12.37 23.24
CA PRO A 6 2.66 -11.30 22.25
C PRO A 6 2.60 -11.80 20.79
N GLY A 7 3.26 -12.91 20.47
CA GLY A 7 3.23 -13.47 19.11
C GLY A 7 1.90 -14.10 18.70
N LEU A 8 1.08 -14.53 19.66
CA LEU A 8 -0.23 -15.15 19.36
C LEU A 8 -1.26 -14.12 18.88
N VAL A 9 -1.19 -12.92 19.42
CA VAL A 9 -2.17 -11.85 19.19
C VAL A 9 -1.94 -11.20 17.81
N VAL A 10 -0.67 -10.92 17.41
CA VAL A 10 -0.36 -10.44 16.04
C VAL A 10 -0.76 -11.46 14.99
N ARG A 11 -0.57 -12.77 15.26
CA ARG A 11 -1.06 -13.86 14.38
C ARG A 11 -2.59 -13.84 14.23
N THR A 12 -3.33 -13.45 15.26
CA THR A 12 -4.79 -13.31 15.20
C THR A 12 -5.21 -12.15 14.28
N GLY A 13 -4.54 -11.00 14.36
CA GLY A 13 -4.78 -9.85 13.49
C GLY A 13 -4.48 -10.16 12.03
N ILE A 14 -3.32 -10.79 11.75
CA ILE A 14 -2.96 -11.26 10.41
C ILE A 14 -3.98 -12.28 9.89
N ALA A 15 -4.46 -13.19 10.74
CA ALA A 15 -5.51 -14.16 10.37
C ALA A 15 -6.84 -13.48 10.04
N ILE A 16 -7.18 -12.36 10.68
CA ILE A 16 -8.38 -11.56 10.35
C ILE A 16 -8.23 -10.97 8.94
N LEU A 17 -7.12 -10.30 8.61
CA LEU A 17 -6.89 -9.78 7.26
C LEU A 17 -6.88 -10.88 6.20
N SER A 18 -6.33 -12.04 6.51
CA SER A 18 -6.33 -13.19 5.61
C SER A 18 -7.74 -13.70 5.31
N ARG A 19 -8.65 -13.70 6.30
CA ARG A 19 -10.09 -14.05 6.09
C ARG A 19 -10.79 -13.03 5.19
N PHE A 20 -10.50 -11.74 5.33
CA PHE A 20 -11.07 -10.74 4.43
C PHE A 20 -10.62 -10.96 2.99
N ARG A 21 -9.32 -11.27 2.78
CA ARG A 21 -8.80 -11.61 1.46
C ARG A 21 -9.50 -12.83 0.85
N SER A 22 -9.66 -13.91 1.60
CA SER A 22 -10.35 -15.11 1.11
C SER A 22 -11.75 -14.76 0.61
N ARG A 23 -12.51 -13.94 1.35
CA ARG A 23 -13.83 -13.46 0.91
C ARG A 23 -13.78 -12.64 -0.38
N ILE A 24 -12.76 -11.80 -0.57
CA ILE A 24 -12.58 -11.02 -1.81
C ILE A 24 -12.29 -11.94 -2.99
N ILE A 25 -11.42 -12.95 -2.82
CA ILE A 25 -11.07 -13.92 -3.86
C ILE A 25 -12.28 -14.78 -4.23
N GLU A 26 -13.13 -15.13 -3.27
CA GLU A 26 -14.36 -15.87 -3.47
C GLU A 26 -15.51 -15.02 -4.04
N GLY A 27 -15.25 -13.77 -4.45
CA GLY A 27 -16.26 -12.85 -5.01
C GLY A 27 -17.13 -12.16 -3.96
N GLY A 28 -16.81 -12.30 -2.67
CA GLY A 28 -17.50 -11.61 -1.58
C GLY A 28 -17.01 -10.16 -1.44
N SER A 29 -17.92 -9.20 -1.40
CA SER A 29 -17.61 -7.81 -1.07
C SER A 29 -17.28 -7.70 0.42
N VAL A 30 -16.05 -7.30 0.75
CA VAL A 30 -15.69 -6.90 2.12
C VAL A 30 -16.04 -5.43 2.28
N ASN A 31 -16.82 -5.12 3.32
CA ASN A 31 -17.17 -3.74 3.62
C ASN A 31 -15.88 -2.95 3.98
N GLY A 32 -15.69 -1.79 3.35
CA GLY A 32 -14.54 -0.92 3.59
C GLY A 32 -14.35 -0.56 5.07
N ARG A 33 -15.44 -0.37 5.83
CA ARG A 33 -15.40 -0.10 7.28
C ARG A 33 -14.86 -1.29 8.10
N GLU A 34 -15.23 -2.51 7.75
CA GLU A 34 -14.72 -3.72 8.44
C GLU A 34 -13.21 -3.88 8.22
N ARG A 35 -12.75 -3.59 7.00
CA ARG A 35 -11.34 -3.63 6.64
C ARG A 35 -10.55 -2.57 7.39
N GLU A 36 -11.05 -1.33 7.42
CA GLU A 36 -10.44 -0.22 8.15
C GLU A 36 -10.35 -0.53 9.65
N ALA A 37 -11.42 -1.03 10.27
CA ALA A 37 -11.44 -1.42 11.66
C ALA A 37 -10.42 -2.54 11.97
N ALA A 38 -10.28 -3.53 11.09
CA ALA A 38 -9.28 -4.57 11.24
C ALA A 38 -7.85 -4.02 11.15
N ALA A 39 -7.59 -3.10 10.22
CA ALA A 39 -6.30 -2.43 10.09
C ALA A 39 -5.95 -1.60 11.34
N VAL A 40 -6.91 -0.85 11.88
CA VAL A 40 -6.74 -0.10 13.14
C VAL A 40 -6.36 -1.03 14.28
N ALA A 41 -7.07 -2.15 14.45
CA ALA A 41 -6.80 -3.10 15.52
C ALA A 41 -5.37 -3.67 15.41
N ILE A 42 -4.93 -4.05 14.21
CA ILE A 42 -3.58 -4.57 13.97
C ILE A 42 -2.51 -3.51 14.27
N LEU A 43 -2.69 -2.28 13.80
CA LEU A 43 -1.72 -1.20 14.03
C LEU A 43 -1.58 -0.86 15.52
N ARG A 44 -2.70 -0.82 16.25
CA ARG A 44 -2.67 -0.64 17.71
C ARG A 44 -1.93 -1.76 18.42
N GLU A 45 -2.16 -3.00 17.99
CA GLU A 45 -1.49 -4.17 18.53
C GLU A 45 0.01 -4.17 18.21
N CYS A 46 0.41 -3.91 16.97
CA CYS A 46 1.81 -3.77 16.58
C CYS A 46 2.51 -2.73 17.46
N ARG A 47 1.90 -1.57 17.69
CA ARG A 47 2.43 -0.53 18.57
C ARG A 47 2.62 -1.03 20.01
N GLN A 48 1.65 -1.75 20.58
CA GLN A 48 1.76 -2.33 21.91
C GLN A 48 2.92 -3.33 22.02
N VAL A 49 3.06 -4.22 21.03
CA VAL A 49 4.13 -5.22 21.00
C VAL A 49 5.49 -4.55 20.87
N LEU A 50 5.64 -3.57 19.97
CA LEU A 50 6.90 -2.84 19.78
C LEU A 50 7.28 -2.07 21.05
N THR A 51 6.34 -1.37 21.69
CA THR A 51 6.57 -0.65 22.95
C THR A 51 7.02 -1.60 24.04
N ALA A 52 6.35 -2.76 24.20
CA ALA A 52 6.70 -3.76 25.21
C ALA A 52 8.09 -4.38 25.00
N ARG A 53 8.58 -4.39 23.76
CA ARG A 53 9.92 -4.90 23.40
C ARG A 53 10.99 -3.81 23.39
N GLY A 54 10.64 -2.53 23.52
CA GLY A 54 11.55 -1.41 23.30
C GLY A 54 12.08 -1.36 21.86
N SER A 55 11.27 -1.82 20.88
CA SER A 55 11.59 -1.86 19.46
C SER A 55 10.80 -0.84 18.67
N THR A 56 11.16 -0.63 17.40
CA THR A 56 10.47 0.23 16.44
C THR A 56 10.34 -0.49 15.10
N ILE A 57 9.47 -0.01 14.21
CA ILE A 57 9.36 -0.55 12.85
C ILE A 57 10.71 -0.51 12.12
N LEU A 58 11.49 0.56 12.32
CA LEU A 58 12.82 0.68 11.74
C LEU A 58 13.77 -0.43 12.25
N ARG A 59 13.77 -0.73 13.54
CA ARG A 59 14.57 -1.83 14.10
C ARG A 59 14.09 -3.21 13.63
N GLU A 60 12.79 -3.40 13.48
CA GLU A 60 12.23 -4.66 12.95
C GLU A 60 12.68 -4.90 11.50
N VAL A 61 12.65 -3.88 10.63
CA VAL A 61 13.01 -4.04 9.22
C VAL A 61 14.52 -4.16 8.99
N THR A 62 15.31 -3.50 9.82
CA THR A 62 16.79 -3.58 9.77
C THR A 62 17.37 -4.75 10.57
N GLU A 63 16.48 -5.60 11.13
CA GLU A 63 16.88 -6.75 11.97
C GLU A 63 17.81 -6.36 13.13
N GLY A 64 17.61 -5.13 13.65
CA GLY A 64 18.39 -4.55 14.74
C GLY A 64 19.81 -4.10 14.36
N ALA A 65 20.10 -3.95 13.05
CA ALA A 65 21.38 -3.43 12.61
C ALA A 65 21.65 -2.03 13.20
N ASP A 66 22.83 -1.83 13.76
CA ASP A 66 23.27 -0.54 14.32
C ASP A 66 23.76 0.41 13.22
N ASP A 67 24.24 -0.12 12.10
CA ASP A 67 24.72 0.63 10.94
C ASP A 67 23.84 0.30 9.73
N ILE A 68 23.07 1.30 9.29
CA ILE A 68 22.15 1.17 8.16
C ILE A 68 22.80 1.87 6.96
N ALA A 69 23.34 1.07 6.04
CA ALA A 69 24.01 1.60 4.84
C ALA A 69 22.98 2.19 3.86
N ALA A 70 23.29 3.40 3.37
CA ALA A 70 22.48 4.03 2.33
C ALA A 70 22.44 3.16 1.07
N TRP A 71 21.26 3.11 0.42
CA TRP A 71 20.98 2.34 -0.80
C TRP A 71 20.96 0.83 -0.63
N GLN A 72 21.29 0.31 0.54
CA GLN A 72 21.11 -1.11 0.84
C GLN A 72 19.64 -1.40 1.12
N ARG A 73 19.16 -2.55 0.63
CA ARG A 73 17.79 -3.03 0.87
C ARG A 73 17.74 -3.86 2.15
N TYR A 74 16.69 -3.64 2.93
CA TYR A 74 16.42 -4.33 4.18
C TYR A 74 15.00 -4.94 4.15
N PRO A 75 14.80 -6.17 4.71
CA PRO A 75 15.87 -7.08 5.11
C PRO A 75 16.68 -7.55 3.90
N ALA A 76 17.81 -8.18 4.12
CA ALA A 76 18.62 -8.77 3.06
C ALA A 76 17.80 -9.79 2.25
N GLY A 77 17.73 -9.60 0.92
CA GLY A 77 16.95 -10.46 0.03
C GLY A 77 15.47 -10.08 -0.11
N GLU A 78 15.05 -8.94 0.47
CA GLU A 78 13.68 -8.44 0.43
C GLU A 78 12.66 -9.39 1.10
N VAL A 79 11.43 -8.94 1.33
CA VAL A 79 10.34 -9.79 1.84
C VAL A 79 9.42 -10.14 0.69
N TYR A 80 9.22 -11.41 0.43
CA TYR A 80 8.26 -11.93 -0.52
C TYR A 80 7.34 -12.95 0.16
N ASP A 81 6.04 -12.75 0.03
CA ASP A 81 5.03 -13.70 0.51
C ASP A 81 4.50 -14.54 -0.67
N PRO A 82 4.88 -15.83 -0.75
CA PRO A 82 4.44 -16.69 -1.85
C PRO A 82 2.94 -17.03 -1.81
N ALA A 83 2.27 -16.84 -0.67
CA ALA A 83 0.84 -17.09 -0.54
C ALA A 83 -0.02 -15.93 -1.07
N ASN A 84 0.48 -14.71 -0.98
CA ASN A 84 -0.22 -13.49 -1.34
C ASN A 84 0.43 -12.74 -2.51
N HIS A 85 1.64 -13.14 -2.89
CA HIS A 85 2.45 -12.52 -3.93
C HIS A 85 2.76 -11.04 -3.67
N ALA A 86 2.68 -10.63 -2.40
CA ALA A 86 3.10 -9.33 -1.92
C ALA A 86 4.62 -9.33 -1.69
N GLN A 87 5.25 -8.22 -2.00
CA GLN A 87 6.68 -8.02 -1.80
C GLN A 87 6.95 -6.62 -1.27
N TYR A 88 7.97 -6.50 -0.41
CA TYR A 88 8.47 -5.19 0.00
C TYR A 88 9.95 -5.25 0.37
N PHE A 89 10.57 -4.09 0.33
CA PHE A 89 11.86 -3.83 0.96
C PHE A 89 11.87 -2.39 1.50
N TYR A 90 12.79 -2.15 2.42
CA TYR A 90 13.11 -0.84 2.95
C TYR A 90 14.51 -0.43 2.52
N HIS A 91 14.73 0.83 2.22
CA HIS A 91 16.06 1.40 2.08
C HIS A 91 16.11 2.84 2.60
N CYS A 92 17.30 3.29 2.98
CA CYS A 92 17.53 4.69 3.30
C CYS A 92 18.41 5.35 2.24
N HIS A 93 18.35 6.68 2.21
CA HIS A 93 19.27 7.51 1.45
C HIS A 93 20.31 8.11 2.40
N ALA A 94 21.44 8.55 1.85
CA ALA A 94 22.39 9.33 2.64
C ALA A 94 21.67 10.59 3.17
N ALA A 95 21.51 10.70 4.48
CA ALA A 95 20.86 11.86 5.07
C ALA A 95 21.67 13.11 4.79
N PRO A 96 21.08 14.21 4.30
CA PRO A 96 21.77 15.49 4.21
C PRO A 96 22.27 15.90 5.59
N ALA A 97 23.47 16.44 5.66
CA ALA A 97 24.02 16.96 6.92
C ALA A 97 23.08 18.02 7.50
N GLY A 98 22.66 17.85 8.76
CA GLY A 98 21.75 18.76 9.44
C GLY A 98 20.26 18.54 9.17
N SER A 99 19.85 17.35 8.76
CA SER A 99 18.43 16.99 8.61
C SER A 99 17.62 17.32 9.87
N ALA A 100 16.45 17.95 9.69
CA ALA A 100 15.57 18.32 10.79
C ALA A 100 15.03 17.09 11.53
N PRO A 101 14.68 17.19 12.82
CA PRO A 101 13.91 16.15 13.52
C PRO A 101 12.61 15.84 12.77
N GLY A 102 12.33 14.55 12.54
CA GLY A 102 11.18 14.11 11.75
C GLY A 102 11.39 14.11 10.24
N ALA A 103 12.60 14.44 9.76
CA ALA A 103 12.96 14.22 8.36
C ALA A 103 12.93 12.74 8.02
N GLU A 104 12.60 12.42 6.77
CA GLU A 104 12.62 11.07 6.24
C GLU A 104 14.00 10.43 6.44
N HIS A 105 14.02 9.24 7.06
CA HIS A 105 15.21 8.40 7.19
C HIS A 105 15.36 7.49 5.98
N GLY A 106 14.25 6.91 5.54
CA GLY A 106 14.17 6.02 4.40
C GLY A 106 12.72 5.60 4.17
N HIS A 107 12.52 4.68 3.25
CA HIS A 107 11.17 4.26 2.91
C HIS A 107 11.07 2.80 2.46
N PHE A 108 9.88 2.27 2.63
CA PHE A 108 9.47 1.02 2.01
C PHE A 108 9.04 1.26 0.58
N HIS A 109 9.35 0.32 -0.31
CA HIS A 109 8.66 0.13 -1.57
C HIS A 109 7.80 -1.14 -1.46
N LEU A 110 6.52 -1.01 -1.79
CA LEU A 110 5.53 -2.08 -1.67
C LEU A 110 5.06 -2.51 -3.06
N PHE A 111 5.11 -3.82 -3.32
CA PHE A 111 4.84 -4.37 -4.64
C PHE A 111 3.86 -5.54 -4.58
N LEU A 112 3.22 -5.80 -5.71
CA LEU A 112 2.53 -7.04 -5.98
C LEU A 112 3.21 -7.73 -7.18
N ARG A 113 3.48 -9.04 -7.04
CA ARG A 113 4.04 -9.87 -8.12
C ARG A 113 2.95 -10.29 -9.10
N ALA A 114 3.35 -10.75 -10.29
CA ALA A 114 2.47 -11.12 -11.39
C ALA A 114 1.31 -12.04 -10.98
N GLU A 115 1.59 -13.06 -10.17
CA GLU A 115 0.58 -14.03 -9.72
C GLU A 115 -0.47 -13.40 -8.76
N GLY A 116 -0.13 -12.26 -8.12
CA GLY A 116 -1.06 -11.50 -7.28
C GLY A 116 -1.99 -10.58 -8.07
N ILE A 117 -1.69 -10.29 -9.33
CA ILE A 117 -2.47 -9.36 -10.16
C ILE A 117 -3.80 -10.01 -10.56
N PRO A 118 -4.94 -9.32 -10.39
CA PRO A 118 -6.23 -9.84 -10.82
C PRO A 118 -6.26 -10.16 -12.32
N ALA A 119 -6.91 -11.27 -12.68
CA ALA A 119 -7.11 -11.63 -14.08
C ALA A 119 -7.86 -10.53 -14.87
N GLY A 120 -7.52 -10.38 -16.15
CA GLY A 120 -8.17 -9.43 -17.05
C GLY A 120 -7.67 -7.99 -16.93
N ILE A 121 -6.66 -7.73 -16.11
CA ILE A 121 -5.96 -6.44 -16.07
C ILE A 121 -4.83 -6.46 -17.10
N THR A 122 -4.72 -5.38 -17.88
CA THR A 122 -3.71 -5.26 -18.93
C THR A 122 -2.73 -4.13 -18.62
N PRO A 123 -1.41 -4.39 -18.68
CA PRO A 123 -0.40 -3.36 -18.45
C PRO A 123 -0.43 -2.30 -19.55
N LEU A 124 -0.14 -1.05 -19.18
CA LEU A 124 0.04 0.06 -20.11
C LEU A 124 1.45 0.09 -20.70
N VAL A 125 2.48 -0.22 -19.89
CA VAL A 125 3.88 -0.24 -20.32
C VAL A 125 4.57 -1.44 -19.70
N LEU A 126 5.17 -2.25 -20.57
CA LEU A 126 6.05 -3.35 -20.17
C LEU A 126 7.51 -2.84 -20.05
N PRO A 127 8.32 -3.44 -19.17
CA PRO A 127 9.72 -3.07 -19.02
C PRO A 127 10.50 -3.11 -20.34
N GLU A 128 10.27 -4.10 -21.17
CA GLU A 128 10.98 -4.29 -22.45
C GLU A 128 10.67 -3.20 -23.49
N LEU A 129 9.50 -2.58 -23.44
CA LEU A 129 9.09 -1.53 -24.37
C LEU A 129 9.66 -0.16 -24.01
N ALA A 130 10.11 0.02 -22.77
CA ALA A 130 10.68 1.27 -22.30
C ALA A 130 12.16 1.43 -22.67
N VAL A 131 12.86 0.34 -22.91
CA VAL A 131 14.34 0.29 -23.04
C VAL A 131 14.86 0.78 -24.39
N ALA A 132 14.00 1.06 -25.38
CA ALA A 132 14.47 1.35 -26.73
C ALA A 132 15.43 2.56 -26.86
N ASN A 133 15.55 3.45 -25.86
CA ASN A 133 16.43 4.62 -25.97
C ASN A 133 16.99 5.19 -24.64
N ALA A 134 16.98 4.46 -23.52
CA ALA A 134 17.52 4.97 -22.27
C ALA A 134 18.68 4.11 -21.73
N PRO A 135 19.75 4.71 -21.18
CA PRO A 135 20.75 3.94 -20.45
C PRO A 135 20.06 3.32 -19.21
N VAL A 136 20.03 1.99 -19.17
CA VAL A 136 19.51 1.22 -18.04
C VAL A 136 20.38 1.49 -16.82
N PRO A 137 19.82 1.85 -15.66
CA PRO A 137 20.59 1.86 -14.42
C PRO A 137 21.21 0.47 -14.18
N PRO A 138 22.45 0.37 -13.71
CA PRO A 138 23.20 -0.89 -13.68
C PRO A 138 22.64 -1.98 -12.75
N GLN A 139 21.46 -1.80 -12.15
CA GLN A 139 20.88 -2.74 -11.18
C GLN A 139 19.55 -3.39 -11.60
N SER A 140 19.00 -3.06 -12.76
CA SER A 140 17.79 -3.73 -13.26
C SER A 140 18.09 -4.45 -14.57
N ALA A 141 18.32 -5.77 -14.51
CA ALA A 141 18.21 -6.59 -15.70
C ALA A 141 16.78 -6.45 -16.25
N PRO A 142 16.59 -6.28 -17.58
CA PRO A 142 15.25 -6.21 -18.15
C PRO A 142 14.52 -7.53 -17.90
N LEU A 143 13.38 -7.44 -17.19
CA LEU A 143 12.50 -8.57 -16.94
C LEU A 143 11.85 -8.99 -18.26
N LYS A 144 11.97 -10.25 -18.63
CA LYS A 144 11.34 -10.80 -19.82
C LYS A 144 9.87 -11.13 -19.52
N ARG A 145 9.00 -10.78 -20.47
CA ARG A 145 7.57 -11.10 -20.38
C ARG A 145 7.37 -12.60 -20.17
N GLY A 146 6.68 -12.96 -19.09
CA GLY A 146 6.40 -14.35 -18.72
C GLY A 146 7.45 -15.00 -17.81
N GLU A 147 8.53 -14.30 -17.46
CA GLU A 147 9.35 -14.67 -16.31
C GLU A 147 8.65 -14.14 -15.04
N ARG A 148 8.73 -14.92 -13.95
CA ARG A 148 8.01 -14.69 -12.67
C ARG A 148 8.40 -13.41 -11.90
N ASP A 149 9.11 -12.50 -12.55
CA ASP A 149 9.71 -11.31 -11.94
C ASP A 149 8.93 -10.00 -12.21
N GLU A 150 7.77 -10.09 -12.88
CA GLU A 150 6.90 -8.94 -13.09
C GLU A 150 6.41 -8.40 -11.75
N VAL A 151 6.60 -7.10 -11.52
CA VAL A 151 6.18 -6.42 -10.30
C VAL A 151 5.36 -5.19 -10.63
N VAL A 152 4.40 -4.87 -9.78
CA VAL A 152 3.65 -3.61 -9.79
C VAL A 152 3.96 -2.88 -8.50
N HIS A 153 4.47 -1.66 -8.61
CA HIS A 153 4.67 -0.79 -7.44
C HIS A 153 3.33 -0.20 -7.00
N LEU A 154 2.94 -0.45 -5.76
CA LEU A 154 1.68 0.02 -5.20
C LEU A 154 1.82 1.42 -4.60
N VAL A 155 2.81 1.58 -3.72
CA VAL A 155 3.11 2.82 -3.01
C VAL A 155 4.46 2.69 -2.31
N ALA A 156 5.11 3.84 -2.07
CA ALA A 156 6.22 3.95 -1.12
C ALA A 156 5.73 4.58 0.19
N LEU A 157 6.28 4.09 1.32
CA LEU A 157 5.95 4.52 2.67
C LEU A 157 7.21 4.96 3.41
N ALA A 158 7.34 6.24 3.67
CA ALA A 158 8.51 6.83 4.32
C ALA A 158 8.39 6.81 5.85
N LEU A 159 9.53 6.54 6.50
CA LEU A 159 9.70 6.61 7.94
C LEU A 159 10.67 7.73 8.33
N ASP A 160 10.47 8.29 9.50
CA ASP A 160 11.47 9.13 10.17
C ASP A 160 12.52 8.27 10.90
N GLN A 161 13.50 8.92 11.53
CA GLN A 161 14.59 8.26 12.29
C GLN A 161 14.09 7.47 13.51
N ARG A 162 12.86 7.72 13.98
CA ARG A 162 12.23 6.98 15.09
C ARG A 162 11.44 5.77 14.60
N GLY A 163 11.28 5.62 13.28
CA GLY A 163 10.48 4.58 12.68
C GLY A 163 8.99 4.95 12.59
N GLU A 164 8.64 6.24 12.77
CA GLU A 164 7.27 6.71 12.58
C GLU A 164 6.99 6.99 11.10
N PRO A 165 5.82 6.59 10.58
CA PRO A 165 5.46 6.85 9.20
C PRO A 165 5.11 8.33 9.00
N VAL A 166 5.75 8.97 8.03
CA VAL A 166 5.63 10.43 7.80
C VAL A 166 5.08 10.79 6.42
N ARG A 167 5.16 9.88 5.44
CA ARG A 167 4.75 10.19 4.07
C ARG A 167 4.43 8.94 3.28
N LEU A 168 3.40 9.05 2.42
CA LEU A 168 3.15 8.13 1.31
C LEU A 168 3.49 8.82 -0.01
N PHE A 169 4.04 8.09 -0.97
CA PHE A 169 4.34 8.63 -2.29
C PHE A 169 4.37 7.55 -3.37
N THR A 170 4.28 7.99 -4.61
CA THR A 170 4.45 7.15 -5.80
C THR A 170 5.65 7.61 -6.60
N THR A 171 6.30 6.68 -7.26
CA THR A 171 7.49 6.94 -8.09
C THR A 171 7.17 6.75 -9.56
N ASN A 172 8.06 7.27 -10.40
CA ASN A 172 8.06 6.95 -11.81
C ASN A 172 8.64 5.56 -12.04
N ARG A 173 8.32 4.96 -13.16
CA ARG A 173 8.67 3.58 -13.52
C ARG A 173 10.18 3.31 -13.47
N TRP A 174 11.03 4.23 -13.92
CA TRP A 174 12.49 4.05 -13.93
C TRP A 174 13.09 3.80 -12.54
N VAL A 175 12.40 4.23 -11.45
CA VAL A 175 12.87 4.04 -10.07
C VAL A 175 12.79 2.57 -9.66
N THR A 176 11.71 1.90 -10.03
CA THR A 176 11.40 0.54 -9.59
C THR A 176 11.55 -0.51 -10.67
N GLY A 177 11.61 -0.09 -11.95
CA GLY A 177 11.62 -1.01 -13.09
C GLY A 177 10.31 -1.80 -13.27
N GLU A 178 9.22 -1.31 -12.69
CA GLU A 178 7.94 -1.99 -12.64
C GLU A 178 7.25 -2.15 -14.00
N THR A 179 6.32 -3.09 -14.09
CA THR A 179 5.29 -3.12 -15.10
C THR A 179 4.23 -2.08 -14.76
N TRP A 180 3.99 -1.15 -15.69
CA TRP A 180 3.13 -0.01 -15.43
C TRP A 180 1.67 -0.30 -15.75
N TYR A 181 0.81 -0.11 -14.76
CA TYR A 181 -0.65 -0.20 -14.89
C TYR A 181 -1.30 1.16 -14.61
N CYS A 182 -2.51 1.39 -15.13
CA CYS A 182 -3.26 2.60 -14.80
C CYS A 182 -3.66 2.61 -13.31
N ALA A 183 -3.90 3.81 -12.80
CA ALA A 183 -4.22 4.01 -11.38
C ALA A 183 -5.40 3.15 -10.90
N ASP A 184 -6.50 3.10 -11.65
CA ASP A 184 -7.69 2.36 -11.23
C ASP A 184 -7.44 0.84 -11.19
N ASP A 185 -6.54 0.32 -12.00
CA ASP A 185 -6.12 -1.07 -11.95
C ASP A 185 -5.26 -1.34 -10.71
N VAL A 186 -4.28 -0.48 -10.42
CA VAL A 186 -3.45 -0.62 -9.21
C VAL A 186 -4.28 -0.46 -7.94
N ILE A 187 -5.28 0.44 -7.92
CA ILE A 187 -6.21 0.57 -6.79
C ILE A 187 -6.94 -0.75 -6.50
N ARG A 188 -7.36 -1.48 -7.53
CA ARG A 188 -7.97 -2.82 -7.37
C ARG A 188 -7.00 -3.87 -6.81
N MET A 189 -5.71 -3.66 -6.96
CA MET A 189 -4.67 -4.56 -6.43
C MET A 189 -4.40 -4.33 -4.93
N LEU A 190 -4.71 -3.16 -4.37
CA LEU A 190 -4.42 -2.82 -2.97
C LEU A 190 -5.04 -3.82 -1.99
N ASP A 191 -6.22 -4.34 -2.29
CA ASP A 191 -6.90 -5.34 -1.47
C ASP A 191 -6.14 -6.67 -1.38
N ARG A 192 -5.24 -6.93 -2.31
CA ARG A 192 -4.46 -8.17 -2.38
C ARG A 192 -3.12 -8.07 -1.65
N PHE A 193 -2.70 -6.85 -1.30
CA PHE A 193 -1.44 -6.69 -0.60
C PHE A 193 -1.55 -7.11 0.86
N GLN A 194 -1.01 -8.27 1.16
CA GLN A 194 -0.88 -8.82 2.51
C GLN A 194 0.41 -9.64 2.60
N VAL A 195 1.06 -9.60 3.75
CA VAL A 195 2.23 -10.41 4.06
C VAL A 195 1.91 -11.26 5.28
N SER A 196 1.75 -12.56 5.07
CA SER A 196 1.28 -13.51 6.10
C SER A 196 2.40 -14.27 6.82
N GLY A 197 3.64 -14.16 6.32
CA GLY A 197 4.80 -14.82 6.90
C GLY A 197 5.27 -14.23 8.24
N ASP A 198 6.06 -15.01 8.98
CA ASP A 198 6.66 -14.59 10.25
C ASP A 198 8.06 -13.96 10.06
N MET A 199 8.63 -14.03 8.86
CA MET A 199 9.96 -13.50 8.55
C MET A 199 9.86 -12.15 7.80
N PRO A 200 10.72 -11.17 8.09
CA PRO A 200 11.69 -11.14 9.19
C PRO A 200 11.01 -10.99 10.56
N SER A 201 9.79 -10.42 10.59
CA SER A 201 9.02 -10.18 11.81
C SER A 201 7.52 -10.18 11.49
N ALA A 202 6.74 -10.99 12.20
CA ALA A 202 5.27 -11.00 12.07
C ALA A 202 4.65 -9.62 12.39
N VAL A 203 5.28 -8.87 13.31
CA VAL A 203 4.84 -7.50 13.67
C VAL A 203 5.04 -6.56 12.51
N LEU A 204 6.22 -6.60 11.87
CA LEU A 204 6.53 -5.78 10.70
C LEU A 204 5.59 -6.10 9.54
N ASN A 205 5.41 -7.38 9.22
CA ASN A 205 4.56 -7.82 8.12
C ASN A 205 3.09 -7.41 8.32
N GLY A 206 2.59 -7.59 9.55
CA GLY A 206 1.25 -7.15 9.92
C GLY A 206 1.09 -5.63 9.83
N TRP A 207 2.09 -4.89 10.31
CA TRP A 207 2.09 -3.43 10.26
C TRP A 207 2.09 -2.90 8.82
N VAL A 208 2.97 -3.40 7.94
CA VAL A 208 3.06 -2.97 6.54
C VAL A 208 1.73 -3.25 5.81
N GLY A 209 1.16 -4.44 5.98
CA GLY A 209 -0.14 -4.79 5.40
C GLY A 209 -1.28 -3.90 5.90
N ALA A 210 -1.33 -3.66 7.21
CA ALA A 210 -2.36 -2.82 7.83
C ALA A 210 -2.24 -1.34 7.43
N MET A 211 -1.01 -0.82 7.22
CA MET A 211 -0.80 0.53 6.68
C MET A 211 -1.43 0.70 5.30
N VAL A 212 -1.24 -0.27 4.38
CA VAL A 212 -1.87 -0.22 3.06
C VAL A 212 -3.40 -0.21 3.18
N GLN A 213 -3.97 -1.03 4.06
CA GLN A 213 -5.42 -1.12 4.24
C GLN A 213 -6.03 0.13 4.88
N LEU A 214 -5.33 0.72 5.88
CA LEU A 214 -5.79 1.94 6.55
C LEU A 214 -5.76 3.15 5.62
N PHE A 215 -4.69 3.29 4.83
CA PHE A 215 -4.46 4.43 3.94
C PHE A 215 -4.90 4.18 2.49
N GLN A 216 -5.72 3.16 2.24
CA GLN A 216 -6.21 2.84 0.90
C GLN A 216 -6.88 4.01 0.17
N PRO A 217 -7.72 4.84 0.81
CA PRO A 217 -8.30 6.02 0.17
C PRO A 217 -7.25 7.04 -0.29
N GLU A 218 -6.26 7.32 0.55
CA GLU A 218 -5.17 8.26 0.28
C GLU A 218 -4.25 7.71 -0.82
N ILE A 219 -3.94 6.41 -0.79
CA ILE A 219 -3.16 5.73 -1.85
C ILE A 219 -3.91 5.79 -3.19
N ALA A 220 -5.22 5.63 -3.19
CA ALA A 220 -6.02 5.76 -4.41
C ALA A 220 -5.92 7.16 -5.02
N VAL A 221 -5.92 8.21 -4.20
CA VAL A 221 -5.70 9.60 -4.65
C VAL A 221 -4.29 9.77 -5.19
N LEU A 222 -3.27 9.23 -4.49
CA LEU A 222 -1.88 9.29 -4.95
C LEU A 222 -1.70 8.62 -6.32
N LEU A 223 -2.27 7.44 -6.52
CA LEU A 223 -2.18 6.71 -7.79
C LEU A 223 -2.80 7.49 -8.96
N ARG A 224 -3.97 8.12 -8.74
CA ARG A 224 -4.59 8.99 -9.76
C ARG A 224 -3.76 10.24 -10.04
N ASN A 225 -3.16 10.83 -9.01
CA ASN A 225 -2.24 11.96 -9.16
C ASN A 225 -0.95 11.56 -9.87
N ARG A 226 -0.44 10.32 -9.65
CA ARG A 226 0.65 9.71 -10.39
C ARG A 226 0.39 9.72 -11.91
N ASP A 227 -0.74 9.18 -12.32
CA ASP A 227 -1.10 9.10 -13.74
C ASP A 227 -1.27 10.49 -14.36
N LYS A 228 -1.84 11.43 -13.59
CA LYS A 228 -1.95 12.83 -14.00
C LYS A 228 -0.56 13.47 -14.19
N ALA A 229 0.35 13.30 -13.22
CA ALA A 229 1.70 13.86 -13.29
C ALA A 229 2.48 13.31 -14.49
N VAL A 230 2.39 12.00 -14.75
CA VAL A 230 3.01 11.36 -15.92
C VAL A 230 2.43 11.91 -17.23
N THR A 231 1.11 12.08 -17.30
CA THR A 231 0.44 12.66 -18.48
C THR A 231 0.89 14.10 -18.72
N GLU A 232 0.89 14.94 -17.69
CA GLU A 232 1.33 16.34 -17.79
C GLU A 232 2.81 16.45 -18.16
N TRP A 233 3.68 15.61 -17.60
CA TRP A 233 5.10 15.59 -17.93
C TRP A 233 5.35 15.22 -19.37
N ARG A 234 4.69 14.19 -19.89
CA ARG A 234 4.74 13.75 -21.27
C ARG A 234 4.36 14.88 -22.25
N TRP A 235 3.30 15.62 -21.94
CA TRP A 235 2.87 16.77 -22.73
C TRP A 235 3.92 17.87 -22.79
N ARG A 236 4.59 18.16 -21.68
CA ARG A 236 5.58 19.24 -21.58
C ARG A 236 6.92 18.89 -22.20
N ARG A 237 7.35 17.63 -22.11
CA ARG A 237 8.73 17.22 -22.44
C ARG A 237 8.87 16.45 -23.74
N ARG A 238 7.81 15.84 -24.25
CA ARG A 238 7.79 15.06 -25.50
C ARG A 238 8.86 13.94 -25.57
N ASN A 239 9.23 13.38 -24.43
CA ASN A 239 10.16 12.27 -24.30
C ASN A 239 9.48 11.04 -23.70
N ASN A 240 10.22 9.93 -23.57
CA ASN A 240 9.74 8.79 -22.80
C ASN A 240 9.67 9.14 -21.31
N VAL A 241 8.50 9.55 -20.86
CA VAL A 241 8.27 10.00 -19.47
C VAL A 241 8.61 8.93 -18.45
N PHE A 242 8.42 7.67 -18.77
CA PHE A 242 8.61 6.55 -17.85
C PHE A 242 10.09 6.30 -17.52
N GLU A 243 10.99 6.80 -18.36
CA GLU A 243 12.44 6.67 -18.19
C GLU A 243 13.12 8.04 -17.97
N ASP A 244 12.36 9.08 -17.65
CA ASP A 244 12.93 10.40 -17.41
C ASP A 244 13.34 10.56 -15.93
N PRO A 245 14.66 10.61 -15.61
CA PRO A 245 15.14 10.70 -14.23
C PRO A 245 14.80 12.02 -13.53
N ARG A 246 14.34 13.04 -14.28
CA ARG A 246 13.88 14.31 -13.72
C ARG A 246 12.49 14.23 -13.10
N LEU A 247 11.74 13.16 -13.37
CA LEU A 247 10.48 12.84 -12.72
C LEU A 247 10.70 11.58 -11.89
N GLU A 248 11.11 11.73 -10.65
CA GLU A 248 11.31 10.61 -9.72
C GLU A 248 10.04 10.34 -8.91
N ILE A 249 9.59 11.34 -8.15
CA ILE A 249 8.37 11.26 -7.37
C ILE A 249 7.22 11.85 -8.20
N THR A 250 6.18 11.06 -8.41
CA THR A 250 5.03 11.43 -9.25
C THR A 250 3.88 11.99 -8.43
N SER A 251 3.73 11.58 -7.18
CA SER A 251 2.77 12.14 -6.23
C SER A 251 3.23 11.90 -4.79
N SER A 252 2.80 12.73 -3.85
CA SER A 252 3.22 12.64 -2.45
C SER A 252 2.14 13.19 -1.52
N PHE A 253 2.01 12.57 -0.33
CA PHE A 253 1.08 12.96 0.70
C PHE A 253 1.71 12.75 2.09
N ALA A 254 1.82 13.81 2.90
CA ALA A 254 2.28 13.71 4.29
C ALA A 254 1.19 13.02 5.12
N ILE A 255 1.59 12.11 6.00
CA ILE A 255 0.65 11.37 6.86
C ILE A 255 0.97 11.58 8.33
N ASP A 256 -0.08 11.48 9.14
CA ASP A 256 -0.04 11.38 10.60
C ASP A 256 -0.84 10.13 10.97
N LEU A 257 -0.14 9.09 11.42
CA LEU A 257 -0.77 7.82 11.77
C LEU A 257 -1.72 7.96 12.95
N ASP A 258 -1.37 8.76 13.95
CA ASP A 258 -2.23 8.94 15.14
C ASP A 258 -3.52 9.66 14.80
N ALA A 259 -3.44 10.72 14.00
CA ALA A 259 -4.62 11.42 13.51
C ALA A 259 -5.50 10.49 12.65
N ARG A 260 -4.89 9.68 11.76
CA ARG A 260 -5.63 8.74 10.89
C ARG A 260 -6.31 7.62 11.67
N LEU A 261 -5.64 7.07 12.69
CA LEU A 261 -6.24 6.09 13.60
C LEU A 261 -7.44 6.68 14.36
N ALA A 262 -7.29 7.87 14.92
CA ALA A 262 -8.37 8.56 15.64
C ALA A 262 -9.59 8.82 14.72
N MET A 263 -9.37 9.23 13.48
CA MET A 263 -10.46 9.44 12.50
C MET A 263 -11.19 8.13 12.18
N ALA A 264 -10.48 7.03 12.00
CA ALA A 264 -11.07 5.73 11.70
C ALA A 264 -11.90 5.21 12.89
N GLU A 265 -11.39 5.37 14.11
CA GLU A 265 -12.09 4.99 15.35
C GLU A 265 -13.37 5.83 15.54
N ALA A 266 -13.32 7.14 15.28
CA ALA A 266 -14.49 8.02 15.35
C ALA A 266 -15.56 7.61 14.31
N SER A 267 -15.15 7.32 13.07
CA SER A 267 -16.05 6.85 12.01
C SER A 267 -16.70 5.50 12.34
N ALA A 268 -15.99 4.62 13.04
CA ALA A 268 -16.53 3.33 13.49
C ALA A 268 -17.56 3.49 14.62
N ALA A 269 -17.42 4.51 15.46
CA ALA A 269 -18.33 4.80 16.56
C ALA A 269 -19.65 5.44 16.10
N GLU A 270 -19.69 6.04 14.90
CA GLU A 270 -20.92 6.62 14.36
C GLU A 270 -21.89 5.50 13.93
N PRO A 271 -23.15 5.50 14.45
CA PRO A 271 -24.14 4.52 14.03
C PRO A 271 -24.39 4.64 12.53
N ALA A 272 -24.34 3.51 11.81
CA ALA A 272 -24.68 3.50 10.39
C ALA A 272 -26.06 4.11 10.20
N PHE A 273 -26.10 5.28 9.58
CA PHE A 273 -27.36 5.95 9.25
C PHE A 273 -28.12 5.00 8.31
N ARG A 274 -29.10 4.25 8.85
CA ARG A 274 -30.01 3.45 8.05
C ARG A 274 -30.80 4.45 7.21
N THR A 275 -30.42 4.63 5.96
CA THR A 275 -31.30 5.25 4.98
C THR A 275 -32.56 4.41 4.95
N ALA A 276 -33.63 4.90 5.58
CA ALA A 276 -34.92 4.29 5.47
C ALA A 276 -35.25 4.22 3.96
N PRO A 277 -35.74 3.09 3.46
CA PRO A 277 -36.15 3.01 2.08
C PRO A 277 -37.19 4.12 1.84
N PRO A 278 -37.16 4.81 0.69
CA PRO A 278 -38.12 5.85 0.40
C PRO A 278 -39.52 5.25 0.56
N SER A 279 -40.31 5.83 1.45
CA SER A 279 -41.71 5.43 1.64
C SER A 279 -42.40 5.58 0.28
N ARG A 280 -42.78 4.46 -0.31
CA ARG A 280 -43.65 4.47 -1.49
C ARG A 280 -44.96 5.11 -1.08
N ARG A 281 -45.14 6.41 -1.34
CA ARG A 281 -46.44 7.04 -1.33
C ARG A 281 -47.31 6.29 -2.36
N PRO A 282 -48.47 5.75 -1.99
CA PRO A 282 -49.38 5.19 -2.97
C PRO A 282 -49.81 6.31 -3.92
N LEU A 283 -49.66 6.07 -5.22
CA LEU A 283 -50.19 6.97 -6.24
C LEU A 283 -51.72 7.07 -6.02
N PRO A 284 -52.32 8.28 -6.12
CA PRO A 284 -53.77 8.43 -6.06
C PRO A 284 -54.39 7.65 -7.22
N ARG A 285 -55.39 6.83 -6.89
CA ARG A 285 -56.23 6.18 -7.93
C ARG A 285 -56.88 7.28 -8.76
N MET A 286 -56.59 7.31 -10.02
CA MET A 286 -57.35 8.09 -10.99
C MET A 286 -58.78 7.48 -11.02
N ALA A 287 -59.76 8.31 -10.66
CA ALA A 287 -61.14 7.93 -10.77
C ALA A 287 -61.49 7.81 -12.27
N GLU A 288 -61.91 6.60 -12.66
CA GLU A 288 -62.56 6.38 -13.93
C GLU A 288 -63.95 7.07 -13.89
N GLY A 289 -64.12 8.06 -14.73
CA GLY A 289 -65.40 8.75 -14.88
C GLY A 289 -65.44 9.45 -16.22
N TRP A 290 -65.65 8.67 -17.28
CA TRP A 290 -66.24 9.20 -18.51
C TRP A 290 -67.49 8.31 -18.83
N GLY A 291 -68.64 8.82 -18.43
CA GLY A 291 -69.92 8.38 -18.92
C GLY A 291 -70.49 9.38 -19.89
N VAL A 292 -70.89 8.87 -21.08
CA VAL A 292 -71.74 9.38 -22.15
C VAL A 292 -71.24 10.59 -22.95
#